data_2344c946dd308f01195ce9fb156ddaf2
#
_entry.id   2344c946dd308f01195ce9fb156ddaf2
#
_cell.length_a   1.000
_cell.length_b   1.000
_cell.length_c   1.000
_cell.angle_alpha   90.00
_cell.angle_beta   90.00
_cell.angle_gamma   90.00
#
_symmetry.space_group_name_H-M   'P 1'
#
loop_
_entity.id
_entity.type
_entity.pdbx_description
1 polymer ?
#
loop_
_entity_poly.entity_id
_entity_poly.type
_entity_poly.pdbx_seq_one_letter_code
_entity_poly.pdbx_strand_id
1 'polypeptide(L)'
;RDQYGGIDKRITMLSNVGDDGKVMAVGDKHLIFMKGNLLWHSDSSYKLVPSTYSILAAQEVPTLGGETEFADARACYDDWHGPFGETEKDELEDLVCEHSIIYSRSLISGDIFSDEEKATFSPPHQPLVRVHPRTGRKAYYVGSHCSHVVGWPEEKGRALVRELSGFCIRPDYVYSHQWRPGDVVMWDNRSVLHRGRVYD
;
A
#
# COMPACT_ATOMS: atom_id res chain seq x y z
N ARG A 1 10.67 -15.34 22.71
CA ARG A 1 9.57 -15.00 21.78
C ARG A 1 9.90 -13.63 21.22
N ASP A 2 9.97 -13.48 19.90
CA ASP A 2 10.06 -12.16 19.30
C ASP A 2 8.68 -11.46 19.40
N GLN A 3 8.64 -10.15 19.15
CA GLN A 3 7.42 -9.32 19.23
C GLN A 3 6.28 -9.80 18.29
N TYR A 4 6.47 -10.90 17.55
CA TYR A 4 5.54 -11.47 16.59
C TYR A 4 5.11 -12.89 16.92
N GLY A 5 5.28 -13.35 18.17
CA GLY A 5 4.78 -14.65 18.63
C GLY A 5 5.58 -15.87 18.22
N GLY A 6 6.79 -15.72 17.68
CA GLY A 6 7.80 -16.78 17.62
C GLY A 6 7.60 -17.88 16.56
N ILE A 7 6.76 -17.67 15.54
CA ILE A 7 6.52 -18.72 14.54
C ILE A 7 7.51 -18.59 13.38
N ASP A 8 7.70 -17.42 12.82
CA ASP A 8 8.68 -17.11 11.77
C ASP A 8 8.74 -15.58 11.59
N LYS A 9 9.92 -15.00 11.46
CA LYS A 9 10.10 -13.55 11.22
C LYS A 9 9.43 -13.07 9.92
N ARG A 10 9.01 -13.97 9.05
CA ARG A 10 8.29 -13.70 7.80
C ARG A 10 6.77 -13.64 7.98
N ILE A 11 6.26 -14.04 9.16
CA ILE A 11 4.84 -14.04 9.47
C ILE A 11 4.55 -12.90 10.46
N THR A 12 3.58 -12.06 10.12
CA THR A 12 3.09 -10.97 10.96
C THR A 12 1.62 -11.19 11.26
N MET A 13 1.24 -11.05 12.52
CA MET A 13 -0.17 -11.08 12.92
C MET A 13 -0.80 -9.71 12.68
N LEU A 14 -1.92 -9.68 11.95
CA LEU A 14 -2.77 -8.50 11.85
C LEU A 14 -3.87 -8.65 12.89
N SER A 15 -3.74 -7.95 14.01
CA SER A 15 -4.65 -8.05 15.15
C SER A 15 -4.70 -6.74 15.91
N ASN A 16 -5.87 -6.38 16.44
CA ASN A 16 -6.04 -5.31 17.42
C ASN A 16 -5.89 -5.80 18.87
N VAL A 17 -5.52 -7.07 19.04
CA VAL A 17 -5.26 -7.69 20.35
C VAL A 17 -3.76 -7.77 20.58
N GLY A 18 -3.32 -7.27 21.74
CA GLY A 18 -1.93 -7.29 22.14
C GLY A 18 -1.47 -8.66 22.67
N ASP A 19 -0.17 -8.78 22.95
CA ASP A 19 0.43 -10.01 23.50
C ASP A 19 -0.14 -10.44 24.85
N ASP A 20 -0.78 -9.51 25.58
CA ASP A 20 -1.48 -9.76 26.85
C ASP A 20 -2.92 -10.28 26.68
N GLY A 21 -3.35 -10.51 25.44
CA GLY A 21 -4.69 -10.96 25.09
C GLY A 21 -5.77 -9.89 25.22
N LYS A 22 -5.42 -8.61 25.40
CA LYS A 22 -6.38 -7.52 25.50
C LYS A 22 -6.40 -6.67 24.25
N VAL A 23 -7.56 -6.06 23.98
CA VAL A 23 -7.67 -5.08 22.88
C VAL A 23 -6.78 -3.88 23.19
N MET A 24 -5.95 -3.50 22.23
CA MET A 24 -5.03 -2.39 22.33
C MET A 24 -5.77 -1.05 22.50
N ALA A 25 -5.20 -0.13 23.26
CA ALA A 25 -5.79 1.20 23.47
C ALA A 25 -5.83 2.03 22.19
N VAL A 26 -6.86 2.88 22.03
CA VAL A 26 -7.09 3.78 20.88
C VAL A 26 -5.91 4.73 20.74
N GLY A 27 -4.88 4.80 21.04
CA GLY A 27 -3.72 5.69 20.88
C GLY A 27 -2.41 4.90 20.79
N ASP A 28 -2.52 3.58 20.81
CA ASP A 28 -1.36 2.71 20.69
C ASP A 28 -0.63 2.96 19.38
N LYS A 29 0.69 3.18 19.44
CA LYS A 29 1.54 3.46 18.27
C LYS A 29 1.44 2.33 17.23
N HIS A 30 1.30 1.07 17.68
CA HIS A 30 1.13 -0.08 16.81
C HIS A 30 -0.19 0.00 16.03
N LEU A 31 -1.32 0.29 16.71
CA LEU A 31 -2.61 0.47 16.04
C LEU A 31 -2.60 1.65 15.07
N ILE A 32 -1.97 2.77 15.44
CA ILE A 32 -1.81 3.91 14.52
C ILE A 32 -1.01 3.49 13.28
N PHE A 33 0.06 2.75 13.47
CA PHE A 33 0.86 2.22 12.36
C PHE A 33 0.03 1.27 11.49
N MET A 34 -0.75 0.37 12.10
CA MET A 34 -1.63 -0.58 11.40
C MET A 34 -2.75 0.09 10.60
N LYS A 35 -3.22 1.29 11.02
CA LYS A 35 -4.19 2.07 10.23
C LYS A 35 -3.68 2.41 8.83
N GLY A 36 -2.37 2.33 8.58
CA GLY A 36 -1.79 2.43 7.25
C GLY A 36 -2.33 1.43 6.27
N ASN A 37 -2.76 0.25 6.75
CA ASN A 37 -3.35 -0.79 5.92
C ASN A 37 -4.77 -0.44 5.42
N LEU A 38 -5.40 0.61 5.97
CA LEU A 38 -6.68 1.14 5.47
C LEU A 38 -6.49 2.03 4.23
N LEU A 39 -5.27 2.47 3.96
CA LEU A 39 -4.94 3.23 2.76
C LEU A 39 -4.60 2.28 1.61
N TRP A 40 -4.97 2.65 0.40
CA TRP A 40 -4.55 1.91 -0.80
C TRP A 40 -3.03 1.92 -0.96
N HIS A 41 -2.42 0.74 -1.02
CA HIS A 41 -0.97 0.58 -1.08
C HIS A 41 -0.55 -0.71 -1.77
N SER A 42 0.74 -0.82 -2.08
CA SER A 42 1.46 -2.07 -2.35
C SER A 42 2.42 -2.34 -1.21
N ASP A 43 2.52 -3.58 -0.77
CA ASP A 43 3.36 -3.94 0.36
C ASP A 43 4.84 -3.65 0.13
N SER A 44 5.44 -3.07 1.15
CA SER A 44 6.89 -2.82 1.20
C SER A 44 7.45 -1.99 0.04
N SER A 45 6.62 -1.24 -0.70
CA SER A 45 7.08 -0.38 -1.80
C SER A 45 8.09 0.68 -1.35
N TYR A 46 8.06 1.03 -0.07
CA TYR A 46 9.02 1.91 0.61
C TYR A 46 10.35 1.25 0.98
N LYS A 47 10.57 0.00 0.57
CA LYS A 47 11.86 -0.70 0.73
C LYS A 47 12.58 -0.75 -0.61
N LEU A 48 13.91 -0.80 -0.56
CA LEU A 48 14.74 -0.93 -1.76
C LEU A 48 14.37 -2.18 -2.57
N VAL A 49 14.06 -3.28 -1.87
CA VAL A 49 13.53 -4.51 -2.46
C VAL A 49 12.10 -4.71 -1.93
N PRO A 50 11.07 -4.35 -2.72
CA PRO A 50 9.67 -4.53 -2.35
C PRO A 50 9.24 -5.99 -2.29
N SER A 51 8.16 -6.26 -1.58
CA SER A 51 7.53 -7.58 -1.58
C SER A 51 6.94 -7.91 -2.95
N THR A 52 7.27 -9.10 -3.47
CA THR A 52 6.69 -9.58 -4.73
C THR A 52 5.27 -10.09 -4.52
N TYR A 53 5.10 -10.96 -3.55
CA TYR A 53 3.81 -11.54 -3.18
C TYR A 53 3.54 -11.33 -1.71
N SER A 54 2.25 -11.21 -1.39
CA SER A 54 1.77 -11.27 -0.02
C SER A 54 0.71 -12.34 0.09
N ILE A 55 0.65 -12.97 1.26
CA ILE A 55 -0.32 -14.00 1.59
C ILE A 55 -0.96 -13.63 2.92
N LEU A 56 -2.28 -13.59 2.96
CA LEU A 56 -3.05 -13.38 4.17
C LEU A 56 -3.94 -14.58 4.43
N ALA A 57 -3.87 -15.12 5.65
CA ALA A 57 -4.70 -16.24 6.10
C ALA A 57 -5.61 -15.76 7.24
N ALA A 58 -6.91 -15.98 7.09
CA ALA A 58 -7.90 -15.61 8.09
C ALA A 58 -8.05 -16.72 9.13
N GLN A 59 -7.68 -16.44 10.38
CA GLN A 59 -7.95 -17.31 11.53
C GLN A 59 -9.27 -16.94 12.19
N GLU A 60 -9.45 -15.65 12.47
CA GLU A 60 -10.67 -15.06 12.99
C GLU A 60 -11.08 -13.91 12.07
N VAL A 61 -12.36 -13.70 11.91
CA VAL A 61 -12.91 -12.64 11.07
C VAL A 61 -13.95 -11.86 11.85
N PRO A 62 -14.05 -10.54 11.65
CA PRO A 62 -15.09 -9.73 12.26
C PRO A 62 -16.47 -10.13 11.72
N THR A 63 -17.52 -9.84 12.48
CA THR A 63 -18.90 -10.10 12.07
C THR A 63 -19.38 -9.10 11.03
N LEU A 64 -18.79 -7.90 10.99
CA LEU A 64 -19.13 -6.83 10.07
C LEU A 64 -17.88 -6.08 9.63
N GLY A 65 -17.74 -5.87 8.34
CA GLY A 65 -16.59 -5.18 7.77
C GLY A 65 -15.35 -6.08 7.64
N GLY A 66 -14.17 -5.45 7.58
CA GLY A 66 -12.87 -6.14 7.54
C GLY A 66 -12.54 -6.76 6.19
N GLU A 67 -13.28 -6.43 5.13
CA GLU A 67 -12.93 -6.86 3.78
C GLU A 67 -11.52 -6.41 3.40
N THR A 68 -10.89 -7.18 2.52
CA THR A 68 -9.69 -6.72 1.82
C THR A 68 -10.07 -6.41 0.38
N GLU A 69 -9.82 -5.17 -0.02
CA GLU A 69 -10.07 -4.71 -1.38
C GLU A 69 -8.77 -4.72 -2.19
N PHE A 70 -8.87 -5.12 -3.45
CA PHE A 70 -7.78 -5.19 -4.41
C PHE A 70 -8.16 -4.40 -5.66
N ALA A 71 -7.30 -3.49 -6.11
CA ALA A 71 -7.46 -2.72 -7.34
C ALA A 71 -6.44 -3.18 -8.39
N ASP A 72 -6.91 -3.54 -9.59
CA ASP A 72 -6.04 -3.99 -10.69
C ASP A 72 -5.33 -2.81 -11.35
N ALA A 73 -4.10 -2.55 -10.92
CA ALA A 73 -3.27 -1.47 -11.42
C ALA A 73 -2.84 -1.65 -12.90
N ARG A 74 -3.01 -2.87 -13.47
CA ARG A 74 -2.75 -3.16 -14.88
C ARG A 74 -3.91 -2.69 -15.75
N ALA A 75 -5.15 -3.01 -15.35
CA ALA A 75 -6.33 -2.51 -16.02
C ALA A 75 -6.37 -0.97 -15.99
N CYS A 76 -6.02 -0.37 -14.85
CA CYS A 76 -5.90 1.08 -14.74
C CYS A 76 -4.90 1.66 -15.74
N TYR A 77 -3.73 1.02 -15.90
CA TYR A 77 -2.75 1.45 -16.88
C TYR A 77 -3.28 1.30 -18.31
N ASP A 78 -3.91 0.17 -18.62
CA ASP A 78 -4.44 -0.10 -19.96
C ASP A 78 -5.52 0.94 -20.35
N ASP A 79 -6.41 1.28 -19.42
CA ASP A 79 -7.58 2.15 -19.65
C ASP A 79 -7.29 3.66 -19.48
N TRP A 80 -6.11 4.03 -18.99
CA TRP A 80 -5.72 5.43 -18.93
C TRP A 80 -5.32 5.93 -20.30
N HIS A 81 -6.09 6.85 -20.84
CA HIS A 81 -5.87 7.42 -22.19
C HIS A 81 -5.71 8.94 -22.19
N GLY A 82 -5.77 9.56 -21.03
CA GLY A 82 -5.65 11.01 -20.92
C GLY A 82 -4.23 11.47 -20.59
N PRO A 83 -3.89 12.70 -20.93
CA PRO A 83 -2.75 13.38 -20.36
C PRO A 83 -3.03 13.74 -18.90
N PHE A 84 -2.00 13.88 -18.10
CA PHE A 84 -2.06 14.60 -16.83
C PHE A 84 -1.58 16.03 -17.09
N GLY A 85 -2.50 16.99 -17.14
CA GLY A 85 -2.17 18.33 -17.61
C GLY A 85 -1.60 18.29 -19.03
N GLU A 86 -0.28 18.55 -19.16
CA GLU A 86 0.44 18.46 -20.43
C GLU A 86 1.27 17.18 -20.59
N THR A 87 1.23 16.26 -19.59
CA THR A 87 2.04 15.05 -19.58
C THR A 87 1.27 13.89 -20.20
N GLU A 88 1.78 13.37 -21.30
CA GLU A 88 1.18 12.24 -22.02
C GLU A 88 1.49 10.90 -21.33
N LYS A 89 0.69 9.87 -21.67
CA LYS A 89 0.82 8.53 -21.07
C LYS A 89 2.22 7.94 -21.21
N ASP A 90 2.83 8.08 -22.38
CA ASP A 90 4.15 7.53 -22.65
C ASP A 90 5.23 8.20 -21.81
N GLU A 91 5.09 9.51 -21.52
CA GLU A 91 6.00 10.24 -20.64
C GLU A 91 5.90 9.77 -19.17
N LEU A 92 4.73 9.25 -18.75
CA LEU A 92 4.55 8.69 -17.42
C LEU A 92 5.41 7.44 -17.19
N GLU A 93 5.77 6.71 -18.24
CA GLU A 93 6.54 5.48 -18.13
C GLU A 93 8.00 5.72 -17.70
N ASP A 94 8.55 6.89 -18.02
CA ASP A 94 9.91 7.28 -17.67
C ASP A 94 10.01 7.92 -16.28
N LEU A 95 8.85 8.18 -15.63
CA LEU A 95 8.83 8.85 -14.34
C LEU A 95 9.24 7.91 -13.21
N VAL A 96 9.96 8.50 -12.26
CA VAL A 96 10.40 7.85 -11.04
C VAL A 96 9.77 8.58 -9.85
N CYS A 97 9.25 7.81 -8.90
CA CYS A 97 8.62 8.35 -7.71
C CYS A 97 9.37 7.95 -6.45
N GLU A 98 9.38 8.82 -5.46
CA GLU A 98 9.81 8.48 -4.12
C GLU A 98 8.73 7.67 -3.40
N HIS A 99 9.11 6.57 -2.73
CA HIS A 99 8.22 5.78 -1.89
C HIS A 99 8.64 5.87 -0.43
N SER A 100 7.79 6.47 0.40
CA SER A 100 8.10 6.79 1.79
C SER A 100 7.08 6.23 2.77
N ILE A 101 7.57 5.50 3.78
CA ILE A 101 6.74 5.05 4.91
C ILE A 101 6.37 6.25 5.80
N ILE A 102 7.26 7.22 5.95
CA ILE A 102 7.00 8.43 6.73
C ILE A 102 5.83 9.20 6.12
N TYR A 103 5.90 9.45 4.79
CA TYR A 103 4.83 10.12 4.07
C TYR A 103 3.49 9.39 4.24
N SER A 104 3.44 8.08 4.02
CA SER A 104 2.18 7.34 4.12
C SER A 104 1.57 7.37 5.51
N ARG A 105 2.39 7.38 6.56
CA ARG A 105 1.90 7.44 7.95
C ARG A 105 1.47 8.86 8.34
N SER A 106 2.08 9.90 7.77
CA SER A 106 1.65 11.28 7.97
C SER A 106 0.24 11.55 7.43
N LEU A 107 -0.22 10.77 6.45
CA LEU A 107 -1.59 10.84 5.92
C LEU A 107 -2.66 10.40 6.94
N ILE A 108 -2.27 9.70 8.01
CA ILE A 108 -3.19 9.13 9.00
C ILE A 108 -3.20 9.93 10.29
N SER A 109 -2.04 10.22 10.84
CA SER A 109 -1.90 10.70 12.22
C SER A 109 -0.84 11.79 12.38
N GLY A 110 -0.49 12.48 11.30
CA GLY A 110 0.59 13.46 11.34
C GLY A 110 1.94 12.79 11.59
N ASP A 111 2.78 13.42 12.37
CA ASP A 111 4.15 12.96 12.63
C ASP A 111 4.19 11.96 13.78
N ILE A 112 4.32 10.68 13.47
CA ILE A 112 4.42 9.59 14.44
C ILE A 112 5.85 9.07 14.64
N PHE A 113 6.80 9.55 13.84
CA PHE A 113 8.20 9.16 13.91
C PHE A 113 9.04 10.22 14.59
N SER A 114 9.95 9.83 15.49
CA SER A 114 10.96 10.74 16.02
C SER A 114 11.96 11.15 14.93
N ASP A 115 12.73 12.22 15.18
CA ASP A 115 13.75 12.65 14.24
C ASP A 115 14.87 11.60 14.07
N GLU A 116 15.19 10.85 15.13
CA GLU A 116 16.11 9.72 15.08
C GLU A 116 15.57 8.60 14.22
N GLU A 117 14.27 8.24 14.37
CA GLU A 117 13.63 7.25 13.52
C GLU A 117 13.64 7.70 12.06
N LYS A 118 13.26 8.96 11.76
CA LYS A 118 13.28 9.51 10.39
C LYS A 118 14.66 9.45 9.75
N ALA A 119 15.73 9.72 10.51
CA ALA A 119 17.10 9.66 10.02
C ALA A 119 17.53 8.23 9.59
N THR A 120 16.84 7.19 10.05
CA THR A 120 17.11 5.80 9.65
C THR A 120 16.46 5.40 8.32
N PHE A 121 15.48 6.18 7.85
CA PHE A 121 14.78 5.88 6.61
C PHE A 121 15.46 6.55 5.42
N SER A 122 15.70 5.75 4.37
CA SER A 122 16.13 6.23 3.06
C SER A 122 15.06 5.82 2.05
N PRO A 123 14.09 6.71 1.75
CA PRO A 123 13.01 6.37 0.83
C PRO A 123 13.58 5.99 -0.54
N PRO A 124 13.27 4.79 -1.06
CA PRO A 124 13.72 4.38 -2.38
C PRO A 124 12.96 5.12 -3.48
N HIS A 125 13.64 5.25 -4.60
CA HIS A 125 13.05 5.69 -5.84
C HIS A 125 12.57 4.45 -6.63
N GLN A 126 11.31 4.46 -7.05
CA GLN A 126 10.67 3.38 -7.79
C GLN A 126 10.07 3.90 -9.10
N PRO A 127 10.05 3.13 -10.19
CA PRO A 127 9.38 3.56 -11.41
C PRO A 127 7.87 3.74 -11.16
N LEU A 128 7.29 4.80 -11.75
CA LEU A 128 5.85 5.04 -11.69
C LEU A 128 5.06 3.95 -12.43
N VAL A 129 5.60 3.46 -13.52
CA VAL A 129 5.05 2.35 -14.30
C VAL A 129 5.99 1.15 -14.19
N ARG A 130 5.46 0.01 -13.76
CA ARG A 130 6.21 -1.25 -13.70
C ARG A 130 5.80 -2.20 -14.80
N VAL A 131 6.79 -2.83 -15.44
CA VAL A 131 6.58 -3.93 -16.36
C VAL A 131 6.65 -5.25 -15.60
N HIS A 132 5.58 -6.04 -15.63
CA HIS A 132 5.57 -7.33 -14.96
C HIS A 132 6.50 -8.33 -15.69
N PRO A 133 7.52 -8.90 -15.01
CA PRO A 133 8.62 -9.61 -15.68
C PRO A 133 8.21 -10.90 -16.40
N ARG A 134 7.07 -11.50 -16.06
CA ARG A 134 6.59 -12.74 -16.68
C ARG A 134 5.56 -12.50 -17.76
N THR A 135 4.76 -11.44 -17.65
CA THR A 135 3.63 -11.21 -18.57
C THR A 135 3.87 -10.06 -19.55
N GLY A 136 4.86 -9.20 -19.25
CA GLY A 136 5.11 -7.97 -20.01
C GLY A 136 4.05 -6.88 -19.79
N ARG A 137 2.98 -7.15 -19.02
CA ARG A 137 1.94 -6.13 -18.76
C ARG A 137 2.49 -5.02 -17.88
N LYS A 138 2.10 -3.80 -18.20
CA LYS A 138 2.42 -2.61 -17.43
C LYS A 138 1.38 -2.37 -16.35
N ALA A 139 1.78 -1.75 -15.24
CA ALA A 139 0.92 -1.40 -14.13
C ALA A 139 1.41 -0.10 -13.48
N TYR A 140 0.50 0.76 -13.05
CA TYR A 140 0.86 1.91 -12.23
C TYR A 140 1.31 1.46 -10.83
N TYR A 141 2.46 1.99 -10.39
CA TYR A 141 3.01 1.70 -9.07
C TYR A 141 2.86 2.90 -8.15
N VAL A 142 1.63 3.17 -7.77
CA VAL A 142 1.17 4.30 -6.97
C VAL A 142 0.66 3.86 -5.60
N GLY A 143 -0.12 4.68 -4.92
CA GLY A 143 -0.71 4.39 -3.61
C GLY A 143 -0.06 5.19 -2.49
N SER A 144 -0.42 4.88 -1.25
CA SER A 144 -0.12 5.73 -0.09
C SER A 144 1.36 5.90 0.22
N HIS A 145 2.21 4.98 -0.20
CA HIS A 145 3.67 5.13 -0.03
C HIS A 145 4.32 6.00 -1.10
N CYS A 146 3.69 6.14 -2.27
CA CYS A 146 4.19 6.95 -3.36
C CYS A 146 3.97 8.43 -3.03
N SER A 147 5.04 9.15 -2.68
CA SER A 147 4.96 10.51 -2.16
C SER A 147 4.87 11.56 -3.26
N HIS A 148 5.77 11.51 -4.23
CA HIS A 148 5.85 12.47 -5.33
C HIS A 148 6.75 11.99 -6.46
N VAL A 149 6.71 12.68 -7.61
CA VAL A 149 7.62 12.44 -8.74
C VAL A 149 8.97 13.11 -8.47
N VAL A 150 10.03 12.34 -8.55
CA VAL A 150 11.41 12.82 -8.33
C VAL A 150 11.80 13.84 -9.43
N GLY A 151 12.38 14.94 -9.00
CA GLY A 151 12.82 16.01 -9.93
C GLY A 151 11.72 16.99 -10.38
N TRP A 152 10.47 16.74 -10.01
CA TRP A 152 9.39 17.71 -10.22
C TRP A 152 9.20 18.63 -9.01
N PRO A 153 8.53 19.80 -9.17
CA PRO A 153 7.97 20.50 -8.03
C PRO A 153 7.07 19.56 -7.24
N GLU A 154 7.29 19.46 -5.94
CA GLU A 154 6.70 18.43 -5.08
C GLU A 154 5.18 18.36 -5.18
N GLU A 155 4.51 19.52 -5.15
CA GLU A 155 3.05 19.57 -5.27
C GLU A 155 2.53 19.11 -6.63
N LYS A 156 3.27 19.39 -7.72
CA LYS A 156 2.93 18.90 -9.06
C LYS A 156 3.05 17.37 -9.09
N GLY A 157 4.15 16.82 -8.57
CA GLY A 157 4.38 15.38 -8.50
C GLY A 157 3.37 14.66 -7.61
N ARG A 158 3.00 15.25 -6.47
CA ARG A 158 1.93 14.74 -5.60
C ARG A 158 0.56 14.76 -6.27
N ALA A 159 0.25 15.81 -7.03
CA ALA A 159 -1.02 15.91 -7.75
C ALA A 159 -1.18 14.78 -8.76
N LEU A 160 -0.14 14.47 -9.54
CA LEU A 160 -0.12 13.33 -10.47
C LEU A 160 -0.37 12.01 -9.73
N VAL A 161 0.39 11.75 -8.65
CA VAL A 161 0.24 10.51 -7.87
C VAL A 161 -1.17 10.37 -7.31
N ARG A 162 -1.77 11.45 -6.80
CA ARG A 162 -3.15 11.44 -6.29
C ARG A 162 -4.16 11.14 -7.39
N GLU A 163 -4.00 11.73 -8.58
CA GLU A 163 -4.89 11.52 -9.71
C GLU A 163 -4.84 10.08 -10.20
N LEU A 164 -3.64 9.54 -10.45
CA LEU A 164 -3.46 8.15 -10.86
C LEU A 164 -3.96 7.15 -9.80
N SER A 165 -3.67 7.43 -8.52
CA SER A 165 -4.19 6.60 -7.43
C SER A 165 -5.72 6.62 -7.39
N GLY A 166 -6.32 7.80 -7.54
CA GLY A 166 -7.78 7.96 -7.60
C GLY A 166 -8.41 7.24 -8.78
N PHE A 167 -7.75 7.26 -9.93
CA PHE A 167 -8.20 6.51 -11.11
C PHE A 167 -8.15 5.00 -10.87
N CYS A 168 -7.05 4.49 -10.30
CA CYS A 168 -6.85 3.05 -10.08
C CYS A 168 -7.84 2.45 -9.06
N ILE A 169 -8.42 3.23 -8.19
CA ILE A 169 -9.36 2.75 -7.16
C ILE A 169 -10.84 2.94 -7.52
N ARG A 170 -11.13 3.21 -8.79
CA ARG A 170 -12.52 3.25 -9.26
C ARG A 170 -13.18 1.90 -9.14
N PRO A 171 -14.49 1.84 -8.88
CA PRO A 171 -15.20 0.58 -8.63
C PRO A 171 -14.97 -0.50 -9.71
N ASP A 172 -14.81 -0.10 -10.96
CA ASP A 172 -14.61 -1.01 -12.10
C ASP A 172 -13.31 -1.84 -12.00
N TYR A 173 -12.34 -1.37 -11.21
CA TYR A 173 -11.04 -2.04 -11.01
C TYR A 173 -10.92 -2.74 -9.68
N VAL A 174 -11.93 -2.63 -8.80
CA VAL A 174 -11.85 -3.08 -7.41
C VAL A 174 -12.60 -4.38 -7.19
N TYR A 175 -11.90 -5.37 -6.69
CA TYR A 175 -12.46 -6.58 -6.12
C TYR A 175 -12.43 -6.49 -4.58
N SER A 176 -13.53 -6.80 -3.91
CA SER A 176 -13.64 -6.82 -2.46
C SER A 176 -13.81 -8.25 -1.95
N HIS A 177 -12.82 -8.74 -1.20
CA HIS A 177 -12.85 -10.08 -0.62
C HIS A 177 -13.56 -10.08 0.73
N GLN A 178 -14.63 -10.84 0.82
CA GLN A 178 -15.38 -11.11 2.06
C GLN A 178 -14.74 -12.31 2.76
N TRP A 179 -14.07 -12.08 3.88
CA TRP A 179 -13.33 -13.10 4.60
C TRP A 179 -14.23 -14.12 5.28
N ARG A 180 -13.82 -15.37 5.24
CA ARG A 180 -14.34 -16.47 6.08
C ARG A 180 -13.19 -17.09 6.85
N PRO A 181 -13.41 -17.61 8.07
CA PRO A 181 -12.36 -18.34 8.79
C PRO A 181 -11.80 -19.47 7.92
N GLY A 182 -10.46 -19.55 7.84
CA GLY A 182 -9.75 -20.52 7.01
C GLY A 182 -9.44 -20.06 5.58
N ASP A 183 -9.94 -18.91 5.13
CA ASP A 183 -9.57 -18.36 3.82
C ASP A 183 -8.08 -18.04 3.78
N VAL A 184 -7.47 -18.28 2.61
CA VAL A 184 -6.10 -17.86 2.29
C VAL A 184 -6.13 -17.14 0.96
N VAL A 185 -5.71 -15.87 0.96
CA VAL A 185 -5.62 -15.03 -0.24
C VAL A 185 -4.16 -14.67 -0.50
N MET A 186 -3.72 -14.84 -1.73
CA MET A 186 -2.40 -14.43 -2.19
C MET A 186 -2.55 -13.40 -3.32
N TRP A 187 -1.72 -12.37 -3.31
CA TRP A 187 -1.69 -11.37 -4.39
C TRP A 187 -0.28 -11.00 -4.79
N ASP A 188 -0.18 -10.48 -6.02
CA ASP A 188 1.06 -9.96 -6.59
C ASP A 188 1.12 -8.44 -6.43
N ASN A 189 2.00 -7.96 -5.56
CA ASN A 189 2.20 -6.54 -5.27
C ASN A 189 2.70 -5.71 -6.47
N ARG A 190 3.11 -6.37 -7.54
CA ARG A 190 3.52 -5.70 -8.80
C ARG A 190 2.35 -5.37 -9.70
N SER A 191 1.18 -5.87 -9.39
CA SER A 191 -0.01 -5.85 -10.25
C SER A 191 -1.22 -5.20 -9.62
N VAL A 192 -1.29 -5.13 -8.28
CA VAL A 192 -2.46 -4.64 -7.57
C VAL A 192 -2.09 -3.66 -6.46
N LEU A 193 -2.98 -2.71 -6.22
CA LEU A 193 -3.09 -2.02 -4.95
C LEU A 193 -4.06 -2.76 -4.07
N HIS A 194 -3.90 -2.68 -2.74
CA HIS A 194 -4.85 -3.28 -1.81
C HIS A 194 -5.02 -2.42 -0.57
N ARG A 195 -6.12 -2.68 0.16
CA ARG A 195 -6.37 -2.10 1.48
C ARG A 195 -7.30 -2.99 2.29
N GLY A 196 -7.23 -2.88 3.61
CA GLY A 196 -8.26 -3.36 4.51
C GLY A 196 -9.42 -2.38 4.63
N ARG A 197 -10.61 -2.87 4.98
CA ARG A 197 -11.75 -2.05 5.40
C ARG A 197 -11.84 -2.03 6.91
N VAL A 198 -12.48 -0.98 7.42
CA VAL A 198 -12.77 -0.88 8.86
C VAL A 198 -13.73 -2.01 9.25
N TYR A 199 -13.58 -2.51 10.47
CA TYR A 199 -14.42 -3.56 11.06
C TYR A 199 -14.79 -3.19 12.51
N ASP A 200 -15.87 -3.78 13.01
CA ASP A 200 -16.34 -3.66 14.40
C ASP A 200 -15.67 -4.69 15.31
#